data_e69b3cadbc2b1912e96ae4c6cfc9bcf4
#
_entry.id   e69b3cadbc2b1912e96ae4c6cfc9bcf4
#
_cell.length_a   1.000
_cell.length_b   1.000
_cell.length_c   1.000
_cell.angle_alpha   90.00
_cell.angle_beta   90.00
_cell.angle_gamma   90.00
#
_symmetry.space_group_name_H-M   'P 1'
#
loop_
_entity.id
_entity.type
_entity.pdbx_description
1 polymer ?
#
loop_
_entity_poly.entity_id
_entity_poly.type
_entity_poly.pdbx_seq_one_letter_code
_entity_poly.pdbx_strand_id
1 'polypeptide(L)'
;MKIDFENIEQRCIDAIGSNEYAILASKINKAKKIFLLGNGGLHFVASHMATDLSRLIPDKAVYSFDSVGFITSNANDHGFDKLFVRWLDTIAAIEDASDCLVVGMSCSGNSSNVVNALHWADDKNIDTFMVSGQKSEILRNGISEMSYECEYFHTVEVMCMIIFYDLIHQTDNKCPSIRGEKNRLKGSHLRNVE
;
A
#
# COMPACT_ATOMS: atom_id res chain seq x y z
N MET A 1 -25.64 -18.74 -6.57
CA MET A 1 -25.20 -18.05 -5.35
C MET A 1 -24.64 -16.72 -5.77
N LYS A 2 -25.07 -15.61 -5.17
CA LYS A 2 -24.48 -14.29 -5.42
C LYS A 2 -23.30 -14.10 -4.48
N ILE A 3 -22.25 -13.43 -4.94
CA ILE A 3 -21.14 -13.00 -4.07
C ILE A 3 -21.69 -12.02 -3.03
N ASP A 4 -21.33 -12.22 -1.77
CA ASP A 4 -21.55 -11.27 -0.71
C ASP A 4 -20.38 -10.28 -0.68
N PHE A 5 -20.66 -9.00 -0.86
CA PHE A 5 -19.69 -7.92 -0.77
C PHE A 5 -19.76 -7.18 0.57
N GLU A 6 -20.47 -7.71 1.57
CA GLU A 6 -20.49 -7.22 2.96
C GLU A 6 -20.82 -5.73 3.08
N ASN A 7 -21.75 -5.22 2.27
CA ASN A 7 -22.07 -3.79 2.21
C ASN A 7 -20.85 -2.90 1.92
N ILE A 8 -20.04 -3.29 0.95
CA ILE A 8 -18.76 -2.66 0.62
C ILE A 8 -18.85 -1.13 0.46
N GLU A 9 -19.95 -0.61 -0.08
CA GLU A 9 -20.14 0.82 -0.25
C GLU A 9 -20.13 1.54 1.11
N GLN A 10 -20.92 1.07 2.07
CA GLN A 10 -20.97 1.66 3.41
C GLN A 10 -19.62 1.52 4.13
N ARG A 11 -18.98 0.36 4.03
CA ARG A 11 -17.66 0.13 4.62
C ARG A 11 -16.59 1.06 4.05
N CYS A 12 -16.61 1.33 2.75
CA CYS A 12 -15.72 2.32 2.13
C CYS A 12 -15.99 3.74 2.65
N ILE A 13 -17.26 4.13 2.78
CA ILE A 13 -17.64 5.43 3.33
C ILE A 13 -17.15 5.57 4.76
N ASP A 14 -17.37 4.56 5.61
CA ASP A 14 -16.95 4.55 6.99
C ASP A 14 -15.40 4.59 7.11
N ALA A 15 -14.71 3.82 6.28
CA ALA A 15 -13.25 3.82 6.25
C ALA A 15 -12.68 5.19 5.84
N ILE A 16 -13.20 5.80 4.78
CA ILE A 16 -12.78 7.13 4.30
C ILE A 16 -13.08 8.21 5.33
N GLY A 17 -14.17 8.07 6.10
CA GLY A 17 -14.52 8.98 7.19
C GLY A 17 -13.75 8.78 8.50
N SER A 18 -12.88 7.77 8.58
CA SER A 18 -12.18 7.42 9.81
C SER A 18 -10.95 8.30 10.09
N ASN A 19 -10.55 8.35 11.36
CA ASN A 19 -9.31 9.01 11.76
C ASN A 19 -8.08 8.29 11.20
N GLU A 20 -8.13 6.97 11.10
CA GLU A 20 -7.05 6.14 10.53
C GLU A 20 -6.81 6.46 9.06
N TYR A 21 -7.88 6.69 8.29
CA TYR A 21 -7.75 7.17 6.91
C TYR A 21 -7.06 8.54 6.83
N ALA A 22 -7.43 9.47 7.69
CA ALA A 22 -6.80 10.80 7.74
C ALA A 22 -5.29 10.68 8.07
N ILE A 23 -4.91 9.77 8.96
CA ILE A 23 -3.51 9.47 9.27
C ILE A 23 -2.79 8.90 8.03
N LEU A 24 -3.39 7.93 7.33
CA LEU A 24 -2.82 7.36 6.10
C LEU A 24 -2.63 8.43 5.02
N ALA A 25 -3.65 9.25 4.78
CA ALA A 25 -3.59 10.35 3.83
C ALA A 25 -2.46 11.35 4.16
N SER A 26 -2.31 11.71 5.43
CA SER A 26 -1.23 12.57 5.91
C SER A 26 0.15 11.95 5.67
N LYS A 27 0.32 10.66 5.98
CA LYS A 27 1.59 9.94 5.76
C LYS A 27 1.93 9.83 4.27
N ILE A 28 0.94 9.52 3.42
CA ILE A 28 1.12 9.50 1.96
C ILE A 28 1.51 10.88 1.44
N ASN A 29 0.86 11.94 1.91
CA ASN A 29 1.19 13.31 1.47
C ASN A 29 2.62 13.70 1.85
N LYS A 30 3.07 13.34 3.03
CA LYS A 30 4.43 13.65 3.53
C LYS A 30 5.51 12.85 2.79
N ALA A 31 5.31 11.56 2.56
CA ALA A 31 6.32 10.67 2.00
C ALA A 31 6.64 10.98 0.54
N LYS A 32 7.92 10.90 0.17
CA LYS A 32 8.40 10.92 -1.23
C LYS A 32 8.57 9.53 -1.81
N LYS A 33 8.95 8.56 -0.96
CA LYS A 33 9.10 7.15 -1.32
C LYS A 33 8.10 6.31 -0.52
N ILE A 34 7.29 5.54 -1.21
CA ILE A 34 6.26 4.69 -0.59
C ILE A 34 6.47 3.24 -1.03
N PHE A 35 6.48 2.33 -0.08
CA PHE A 35 6.62 0.90 -0.33
C PHE A 35 5.31 0.20 0.04
N LEU A 36 4.66 -0.41 -0.95
CA LEU A 36 3.40 -1.12 -0.78
C LEU A 36 3.66 -2.64 -0.73
N LEU A 37 3.26 -3.27 0.36
CA LEU A 37 3.49 -4.69 0.64
C LEU A 37 2.17 -5.43 0.81
N GLY A 38 2.07 -6.62 0.23
CA GLY A 38 0.90 -7.49 0.40
C GLY A 38 1.16 -8.88 -0.17
N ASN A 39 0.34 -9.85 0.18
CA ASN A 39 0.39 -11.21 -0.32
C ASN A 39 -0.80 -11.51 -1.25
N GLY A 40 -0.65 -12.43 -2.19
CA GLY A 40 -1.74 -12.89 -3.06
C GLY A 40 -2.41 -11.75 -3.83
N GLY A 41 -3.73 -11.62 -3.72
CA GLY A 41 -4.48 -10.54 -4.37
C GLY A 41 -4.06 -9.16 -3.91
N LEU A 42 -3.72 -8.98 -2.64
CA LEU A 42 -3.18 -7.70 -2.13
C LEU A 42 -1.80 -7.36 -2.71
N HIS A 43 -1.01 -8.36 -3.16
CA HIS A 43 0.22 -8.10 -3.90
C HIS A 43 -0.09 -7.44 -5.27
N PHE A 44 -1.11 -7.94 -5.98
CA PHE A 44 -1.53 -7.33 -7.23
C PHE A 44 -2.14 -5.94 -7.03
N VAL A 45 -2.88 -5.73 -5.94
CA VAL A 45 -3.32 -4.38 -5.53
C VAL A 45 -2.13 -3.47 -5.30
N ALA A 46 -1.10 -3.93 -4.56
CA ALA A 46 0.13 -3.17 -4.31
C ALA A 46 0.84 -2.78 -5.60
N SER A 47 1.02 -3.73 -6.53
CA SER A 47 1.68 -3.49 -7.83
C SER A 47 0.90 -2.49 -8.68
N HIS A 48 -0.42 -2.67 -8.79
CA HIS A 48 -1.29 -1.75 -9.53
C HIS A 48 -1.27 -0.35 -8.93
N MET A 49 -1.45 -0.23 -7.64
CA MET A 49 -1.48 1.06 -6.95
C MET A 49 -0.10 1.74 -6.92
N ALA A 50 0.99 1.00 -6.87
CA ALA A 50 2.33 1.58 -7.01
C ALA A 50 2.49 2.30 -8.36
N THR A 51 1.97 1.69 -9.44
CA THR A 51 1.96 2.30 -10.77
C THR A 51 1.10 3.57 -10.80
N ASP A 52 -0.14 3.50 -10.29
CA ASP A 52 -1.07 4.62 -10.40
C ASP A 52 -0.71 5.78 -9.47
N LEU A 53 -0.28 5.52 -8.24
CA LEU A 53 0.18 6.56 -7.33
C LEU A 53 1.43 7.28 -7.86
N SER A 54 2.43 6.54 -8.40
CA SER A 54 3.62 7.15 -9.00
C SER A 54 3.31 7.99 -10.24
N ARG A 55 2.30 7.58 -11.01
CA ARG A 55 1.92 8.24 -12.25
C ARG A 55 1.02 9.47 -12.03
N LEU A 56 0.14 9.39 -11.03
CA LEU A 56 -0.94 10.36 -10.81
C LEU A 56 -0.62 11.38 -9.72
N ILE A 57 0.25 11.07 -8.77
CA ILE A 57 0.68 12.01 -7.75
C ILE A 57 2.10 12.47 -8.06
N PRO A 58 2.31 13.76 -8.40
CA PRO A 58 3.63 14.31 -8.67
C PRO A 58 4.60 14.11 -7.50
N ASP A 59 5.89 13.97 -7.84
CA ASP A 59 7.01 13.91 -6.88
C ASP A 59 6.98 12.73 -5.90
N LYS A 60 6.19 11.70 -6.17
CA LYS A 60 6.20 10.45 -5.42
C LYS A 60 6.78 9.30 -6.22
N ALA A 61 7.64 8.52 -5.58
CA ALA A 61 8.13 7.25 -6.08
C ALA A 61 7.49 6.12 -5.25
N VAL A 62 6.58 5.36 -5.86
CA VAL A 62 5.88 4.27 -5.16
C VAL A 62 6.34 2.93 -5.72
N TYR A 63 6.66 2.02 -4.84
CA TYR A 63 7.25 0.73 -5.16
C TYR A 63 6.38 -0.40 -4.64
N SER A 64 6.26 -1.45 -5.43
CA SER A 64 5.80 -2.76 -5.01
C SER A 64 6.88 -3.80 -5.31
N PHE A 65 6.70 -4.98 -4.74
CA PHE A 65 7.69 -6.05 -4.84
C PHE A 65 7.27 -7.07 -5.90
N ASP A 66 7.89 -7.04 -7.10
CA ASP A 66 7.48 -7.85 -8.25
C ASP A 66 8.56 -8.82 -8.77
N SER A 67 9.62 -9.08 -8.01
CA SER A 67 10.70 -9.96 -8.45
C SER A 67 10.50 -11.41 -8.06
N VAL A 68 10.05 -12.27 -8.97
CA VAL A 68 9.85 -13.71 -8.74
C VAL A 68 11.15 -14.40 -8.31
N GLY A 69 12.29 -14.05 -8.92
CA GLY A 69 13.59 -14.60 -8.56
C GLY A 69 13.97 -14.28 -7.11
N PHE A 70 13.72 -13.05 -6.67
CA PHE A 70 13.97 -12.66 -5.29
C PHE A 70 13.02 -13.38 -4.32
N ILE A 71 11.73 -13.53 -4.67
CA ILE A 71 10.75 -14.25 -3.83
C ILE A 71 11.21 -15.68 -3.59
N THR A 72 11.52 -16.40 -4.68
CA THR A 72 11.85 -17.82 -4.59
C THR A 72 13.15 -18.07 -3.86
N SER A 73 14.21 -17.28 -4.11
CA SER A 73 15.50 -17.44 -3.45
C SER A 73 15.41 -17.06 -1.96
N ASN A 74 14.84 -15.91 -1.64
CA ASN A 74 14.77 -15.48 -0.24
C ASN A 74 13.80 -16.31 0.60
N ALA A 75 12.68 -16.77 0.03
CA ALA A 75 11.79 -17.68 0.74
C ALA A 75 12.47 -19.03 1.03
N ASN A 76 13.29 -19.55 0.09
CA ASN A 76 14.03 -20.78 0.28
C ASN A 76 15.17 -20.64 1.31
N ASP A 77 15.91 -19.55 1.24
CA ASP A 77 17.15 -19.39 2.01
C ASP A 77 16.92 -18.78 3.42
N HIS A 78 15.87 -17.97 3.57
CA HIS A 78 15.65 -17.17 4.78
C HIS A 78 14.26 -17.34 5.41
N GLY A 79 13.33 -18.02 4.71
CA GLY A 79 11.93 -18.17 5.10
C GLY A 79 11.04 -17.04 4.56
N PHE A 80 9.77 -17.41 4.32
CA PHE A 80 8.78 -16.50 3.75
C PHE A 80 8.43 -15.33 4.68
N ASP A 81 8.54 -15.53 5.97
CA ASP A 81 8.29 -14.53 7.02
C ASP A 81 9.28 -13.33 6.96
N LYS A 82 10.45 -13.52 6.35
CA LYS A 82 11.48 -12.48 6.21
C LYS A 82 11.50 -11.82 4.83
N LEU A 83 10.65 -12.25 3.92
CA LEU A 83 10.69 -11.86 2.52
C LEU A 83 10.71 -10.33 2.32
N PHE A 84 9.74 -9.62 2.88
CA PHE A 84 9.63 -8.17 2.71
C PHE A 84 10.69 -7.40 3.49
N VAL A 85 11.09 -7.88 4.67
CA VAL A 85 12.22 -7.32 5.41
C VAL A 85 13.47 -7.35 4.55
N ARG A 86 13.78 -8.51 3.95
CA ARG A 86 14.95 -8.69 3.08
C ARG A 86 14.91 -7.78 1.86
N TRP A 87 13.74 -7.61 1.26
CA TRP A 87 13.59 -6.71 0.13
C TRP A 87 13.84 -5.25 0.50
N LEU A 88 13.22 -4.78 1.58
CA LEU A 88 13.41 -3.41 2.06
C LEU A 88 14.88 -3.15 2.45
N ASP A 89 15.51 -4.09 3.13
CA ASP A 89 16.90 -3.97 3.59
C ASP A 89 17.91 -3.99 2.44
N THR A 90 17.65 -4.80 1.39
CA THR A 90 18.64 -5.04 0.32
C THR A 90 18.47 -4.13 -0.89
N ILE A 91 17.21 -3.83 -1.28
CA ILE A 91 16.89 -3.18 -2.55
C ILE A 91 16.39 -1.76 -2.37
N ALA A 92 15.64 -1.51 -1.30
CA ALA A 92 15.04 -0.20 -1.11
C ALA A 92 16.07 0.91 -0.84
N ALA A 93 17.31 0.56 -0.47
CA ALA A 93 18.43 1.47 -0.23
C ALA A 93 17.94 2.79 0.40
N ILE A 94 17.27 2.67 1.57
CA ILE A 94 16.62 3.80 2.23
C ILE A 94 17.71 4.69 2.83
N GLU A 95 18.08 5.73 2.10
CA GLU A 95 19.08 6.70 2.54
C GLU A 95 18.52 7.70 3.55
N ASP A 96 17.24 8.09 3.38
CA ASP A 96 16.54 9.01 4.27
C ASP A 96 15.19 8.39 4.71
N ALA A 97 15.15 7.96 5.97
CA ALA A 97 13.97 7.37 6.57
C ALA A 97 12.80 8.36 6.68
N SER A 98 13.08 9.65 6.83
CA SER A 98 12.05 10.68 7.06
C SER A 98 11.13 10.93 5.88
N ASP A 99 11.61 10.61 4.66
CA ASP A 99 10.88 10.76 3.39
C ASP A 99 10.19 9.45 2.95
N CYS A 100 10.30 8.38 3.73
CA CYS A 100 9.80 7.06 3.40
C CYS A 100 8.52 6.69 4.17
N LEU A 101 7.67 5.87 3.53
CA LEU A 101 6.50 5.24 4.14
C LEU A 101 6.43 3.77 3.70
N VAL A 102 6.25 2.87 4.63
CA VAL A 102 5.93 1.47 4.36
C VAL A 102 4.46 1.22 4.70
N VAL A 103 3.68 0.80 3.71
CA VAL A 103 2.28 0.41 3.88
C VAL A 103 2.16 -1.10 3.69
N GLY A 104 1.81 -1.80 4.76
CA GLY A 104 1.52 -3.22 4.72
C GLY A 104 0.02 -3.48 4.54
N MET A 105 -0.33 -4.44 3.68
CA MET A 105 -1.70 -4.87 3.47
C MET A 105 -1.84 -6.36 3.81
N SER A 106 -2.80 -6.70 4.68
CA SER A 106 -3.05 -8.09 5.10
C SER A 106 -4.52 -8.35 5.35
N CYS A 107 -5.12 -9.34 4.68
CA CYS A 107 -6.53 -9.68 4.91
C CYS A 107 -6.77 -10.12 6.36
N SER A 108 -5.89 -10.92 6.93
CA SER A 108 -6.03 -11.39 8.32
C SER A 108 -5.46 -10.42 9.37
N GLY A 109 -4.76 -9.36 8.95
CA GLY A 109 -3.97 -8.52 9.85
C GLY A 109 -2.70 -9.18 10.39
N ASN A 110 -2.53 -10.49 10.22
CA ASN A 110 -1.52 -11.30 10.90
C ASN A 110 -0.53 -12.01 9.94
N SER A 111 -0.40 -11.53 8.69
CA SER A 111 0.62 -12.05 7.75
C SER A 111 2.01 -11.72 8.26
N SER A 112 2.75 -12.72 8.75
CA SER A 112 4.04 -12.52 9.44
C SER A 112 5.06 -11.74 8.62
N ASN A 113 5.17 -12.00 7.31
CA ASN A 113 6.10 -11.28 6.44
C ASN A 113 5.75 -9.79 6.31
N VAL A 114 4.45 -9.43 6.31
CA VAL A 114 3.98 -8.05 6.26
C VAL A 114 4.23 -7.36 7.61
N VAL A 115 3.82 -7.99 8.71
CA VAL A 115 3.98 -7.44 10.06
C VAL A 115 5.47 -7.27 10.42
N ASN A 116 6.31 -8.27 10.10
CA ASN A 116 7.76 -8.18 10.32
C ASN A 116 8.39 -7.00 9.55
N ALA A 117 7.91 -6.73 8.33
CA ALA A 117 8.40 -5.60 7.54
C ALA A 117 8.01 -4.25 8.16
N LEU A 118 6.78 -4.13 8.69
CA LEU A 118 6.35 -2.93 9.40
C LEU A 118 7.16 -2.73 10.70
N HIS A 119 7.41 -3.80 11.46
CA HIS A 119 8.26 -3.74 12.67
C HIS A 119 9.69 -3.32 12.32
N TRP A 120 10.27 -3.88 11.26
CA TRP A 120 11.62 -3.54 10.78
C TRP A 120 11.70 -2.06 10.36
N ALA A 121 10.68 -1.56 9.67
CA ALA A 121 10.61 -0.16 9.25
C ALA A 121 10.46 0.80 10.45
N ASP A 122 9.62 0.45 11.41
CA ASP A 122 9.44 1.18 12.66
C ASP A 122 10.73 1.25 13.48
N ASP A 123 11.46 0.14 13.61
CA ASP A 123 12.79 0.09 14.26
C ASP A 123 13.83 1.01 13.60
N LYS A 124 13.61 1.37 12.31
CA LYS A 124 14.46 2.30 11.55
C LYS A 124 13.90 3.74 11.49
N ASN A 125 12.86 4.04 12.25
CA ASN A 125 12.17 5.32 12.26
C ASN A 125 11.58 5.71 10.88
N ILE A 126 11.21 4.74 10.06
CA ILE A 126 10.47 4.92 8.83
C ILE A 126 8.98 4.96 9.18
N ASP A 127 8.24 5.91 8.61
CA ASP A 127 6.79 5.95 8.78
C ASP A 127 6.16 4.63 8.29
N THR A 128 5.23 4.09 9.06
CA THR A 128 4.55 2.81 8.79
C THR A 128 3.05 2.95 8.88
N PHE A 129 2.33 2.11 8.14
CA PHE A 129 0.89 2.00 8.23
C PHE A 129 0.42 0.60 7.83
N MET A 130 -0.57 0.05 8.55
CA MET A 130 -1.22 -1.22 8.21
C MET A 130 -2.62 -0.98 7.69
N VAL A 131 -2.95 -1.63 6.57
CA VAL A 131 -4.33 -1.78 6.08
C VAL A 131 -4.71 -3.24 6.20
N SER A 132 -5.79 -3.55 6.91
CA SER A 132 -6.15 -4.93 7.20
C SER A 132 -7.64 -5.23 7.01
N GLY A 133 -7.94 -6.50 6.72
CA GLY A 133 -9.31 -7.00 6.71
C GLY A 133 -9.83 -7.28 8.11
N GLN A 134 -8.96 -7.80 8.97
CA GLN A 134 -9.20 -8.01 10.40
C GLN A 134 -8.10 -7.31 11.19
N LYS A 135 -8.44 -6.80 12.37
CA LYS A 135 -7.48 -6.13 13.23
C LYS A 135 -6.32 -7.06 13.60
N SER A 136 -5.11 -6.55 13.52
CA SER A 136 -3.91 -7.32 13.84
C SER A 136 -3.77 -7.57 15.34
N GLU A 137 -3.46 -8.82 15.70
CA GLU A 137 -3.16 -9.22 17.08
C GLU A 137 -1.67 -9.13 17.41
N ILE A 138 -0.82 -9.03 16.37
CA ILE A 138 0.63 -9.10 16.51
C ILE A 138 1.35 -7.81 16.09
N LEU A 139 0.62 -6.80 15.64
CA LEU A 139 1.18 -5.51 15.28
C LEU A 139 1.57 -4.74 16.57
N ARG A 140 2.75 -4.12 16.56
CA ARG A 140 3.22 -3.33 17.72
C ARG A 140 2.33 -2.12 17.97
N ASN A 141 2.12 -1.82 19.25
CA ASN A 141 1.50 -0.57 19.67
C ASN A 141 2.32 0.62 19.12
N GLY A 142 1.61 1.59 18.52
CA GLY A 142 2.24 2.77 17.92
C GLY A 142 2.26 2.75 16.40
N ILE A 143 2.21 1.58 15.75
CA ILE A 143 1.97 1.48 14.32
C ILE A 143 0.47 1.67 14.06
N SER A 144 0.12 2.67 13.24
CA SER A 144 -1.28 2.94 12.88
C SER A 144 -1.84 1.85 11.98
N GLU A 145 -3.08 1.44 12.24
CA GLU A 145 -3.79 0.41 11.47
C GLU A 145 -5.21 0.86 11.14
N MET A 146 -5.61 0.69 9.90
CA MET A 146 -7.01 0.80 9.44
C MET A 146 -7.53 -0.60 9.13
N SER A 147 -8.39 -1.13 10.00
CA SER A 147 -9.04 -2.43 9.81
C SER A 147 -10.45 -2.24 9.24
N TYR A 148 -10.78 -3.03 8.24
CA TYR A 148 -12.10 -2.99 7.60
C TYR A 148 -13.14 -3.87 8.29
N GLU A 149 -12.72 -4.74 9.19
CA GLU A 149 -13.56 -5.74 9.87
C GLU A 149 -14.36 -6.61 8.86
N CYS A 150 -13.70 -7.00 7.76
CA CYS A 150 -14.27 -7.83 6.70
C CYS A 150 -14.04 -9.32 6.94
N GLU A 151 -14.98 -10.15 6.48
CA GLU A 151 -14.88 -11.61 6.57
C GLU A 151 -14.19 -12.22 5.33
N TYR A 152 -14.36 -11.59 4.14
CA TYR A 152 -13.92 -12.19 2.87
C TYR A 152 -12.72 -11.46 2.27
N PHE A 153 -11.76 -12.25 1.73
CA PHE A 153 -10.56 -11.73 1.05
C PHE A 153 -10.89 -10.75 -0.07
N HIS A 154 -11.86 -11.11 -0.94
CA HIS A 154 -12.22 -10.28 -2.08
C HIS A 154 -12.80 -8.91 -1.67
N THR A 155 -13.49 -8.82 -0.53
CA THR A 155 -13.96 -7.53 0.00
C THR A 155 -12.78 -6.64 0.37
N VAL A 156 -11.80 -7.19 1.09
CA VAL A 156 -10.59 -6.45 1.49
C VAL A 156 -9.81 -5.95 0.27
N GLU A 157 -9.60 -6.81 -0.73
CA GLU A 157 -8.85 -6.48 -1.95
C GLU A 157 -9.51 -5.33 -2.72
N VAL A 158 -10.84 -5.40 -2.91
CA VAL A 158 -11.58 -4.35 -3.61
C VAL A 158 -11.60 -3.04 -2.81
N MET A 159 -11.80 -3.10 -1.49
CA MET A 159 -11.75 -1.93 -0.62
C MET A 159 -10.39 -1.24 -0.66
N CYS A 160 -9.29 -1.99 -0.61
CA CYS A 160 -7.94 -1.43 -0.74
C CYS A 160 -7.81 -0.61 -2.04
N MET A 161 -8.29 -1.13 -3.16
CA MET A 161 -8.25 -0.38 -4.43
C MET A 161 -9.07 0.91 -4.36
N ILE A 162 -10.31 0.85 -3.85
CA ILE A 162 -11.18 2.04 -3.72
C ILE A 162 -10.51 3.09 -2.84
N ILE A 163 -9.98 2.71 -1.69
CA ILE A 163 -9.32 3.59 -0.74
C ILE A 163 -8.09 4.27 -1.35
N PHE A 164 -7.24 3.53 -2.08
CA PHE A 164 -6.08 4.15 -2.74
C PHE A 164 -6.48 5.09 -3.89
N TYR A 165 -7.55 4.80 -4.62
CA TYR A 165 -8.07 5.74 -5.62
C TYR A 165 -8.65 7.01 -4.97
N ASP A 166 -9.35 6.88 -3.83
CA ASP A 166 -9.81 8.05 -3.09
C ASP A 166 -8.63 8.90 -2.59
N LEU A 167 -7.57 8.27 -2.07
CA LEU A 167 -6.34 8.96 -1.67
C LEU A 167 -5.70 9.78 -2.81
N ILE A 168 -5.75 9.30 -4.06
CA ILE A 168 -5.30 10.07 -5.22
C ILE A 168 -6.13 11.34 -5.37
N HIS A 169 -7.46 11.25 -5.21
CA HIS A 169 -8.34 12.42 -5.28
C HIS A 169 -8.13 13.40 -4.13
N GLN A 170 -7.77 12.92 -2.94
CA GLN A 170 -7.46 13.79 -1.78
C GLN A 170 -6.17 14.61 -1.97
N THR A 171 -5.32 14.25 -2.93
CA THR A 171 -4.11 15.02 -3.28
C THR A 171 -4.35 16.04 -4.41
N ASP A 172 -5.59 16.46 -4.63
CA ASP A 172 -6.02 17.32 -5.76
C ASP A 172 -5.72 16.75 -7.16
N ASN A 173 -5.39 15.47 -7.24
CA ASN A 173 -5.20 14.76 -8.49
C ASN A 173 -6.49 14.02 -8.88
N LYS A 174 -6.60 13.64 -10.14
CA LYS A 174 -7.79 12.95 -10.66
C LYS A 174 -7.40 11.70 -11.43
N CYS A 175 -8.07 10.61 -11.11
CA CYS A 175 -7.99 9.42 -11.94
C CYS A 175 -8.51 9.73 -13.36
N PRO A 176 -7.84 9.23 -14.42
CA PRO A 176 -8.24 9.49 -15.79
C PRO A 176 -9.64 8.96 -16.08
N SER A 177 -10.48 9.76 -16.73
CA SER A 177 -11.80 9.32 -17.21
C SER A 177 -11.67 8.53 -18.51
N ILE A 178 -12.38 7.39 -18.61
CA ILE A 178 -12.48 6.62 -19.86
C ILE A 178 -13.14 7.43 -20.97
N ARG A 179 -14.07 8.33 -20.60
CA ARG A 179 -14.86 9.17 -21.54
C ARG A 179 -14.34 10.59 -21.68
N GLY A 180 -13.34 10.97 -20.91
CA GLY A 180 -12.73 12.30 -20.98
C GLY A 180 -12.11 12.53 -22.34
N GLU A 181 -12.15 13.79 -22.83
CA GLU A 181 -11.38 14.23 -23.97
C GLU A 181 -9.97 13.65 -23.87
N LYS A 182 -9.36 13.28 -25.00
CA LYS A 182 -8.04 12.66 -25.16
C LYS A 182 -6.94 13.31 -24.27
N ASN A 183 -7.18 13.35 -22.99
CA ASN A 183 -6.17 13.57 -21.98
C ASN A 183 -5.36 12.26 -21.87
N ARG A 184 -4.69 11.91 -22.98
CA ARG A 184 -3.35 11.38 -22.83
C ARG A 184 -2.74 12.31 -21.82
N LEU A 185 -2.41 11.78 -20.66
CA LEU A 185 -1.51 12.43 -19.73
C LEU A 185 -0.45 13.07 -20.60
N LYS A 186 -0.55 14.37 -20.84
CA LYS A 186 0.53 15.09 -21.50
C LYS A 186 1.65 14.85 -20.54
N GLY A 187 2.64 14.07 -20.95
CA GLY A 187 3.78 13.68 -20.14
C GLY A 187 4.61 14.89 -19.75
N SER A 188 4.01 15.74 -18.94
CA SER A 188 4.62 16.95 -18.42
C SER A 188 5.71 16.64 -17.42
N HIS A 189 5.97 15.36 -17.15
CA HIS A 189 7.00 14.94 -16.18
C HIS A 189 7.94 13.85 -16.71
N LEU A 190 7.98 13.60 -18.02
CA LEU A 190 9.21 13.07 -18.57
C LEU A 190 10.27 14.15 -18.33
N ARG A 191 11.03 14.00 -17.25
CA ARG A 191 12.26 14.76 -17.04
C ARG A 191 13.01 14.68 -18.36
N ASN A 192 13.37 15.82 -18.92
CA ASN A 192 14.30 15.90 -20.01
C ASN A 192 15.56 15.20 -19.52
N VAL A 193 15.75 13.94 -19.92
CA VAL A 193 17.00 13.24 -19.80
C VAL A 193 17.78 13.74 -21.02
N GLU A 194 18.52 14.84 -20.85
CA GLU A 194 19.60 15.19 -21.73
C GLU A 194 20.81 14.27 -21.45
#